data_26bb124a1754e65e41139cab01bc571c
#
_entry.id   26bb124a1754e65e41139cab01bc571c
#
_cell.length_a   1.000
_cell.length_b   1.000
_cell.length_c   1.000
_cell.angle_alpha   90.00
_cell.angle_beta   90.00
_cell.angle_gamma   90.00
#
_symmetry.space_group_name_H-M   'P 1'
#
loop_
_entity.id
_entity.type
_entity.pdbx_description
1 polymer ?
#
loop_
_entity_poly.entity_id
_entity_poly.type
_entity_poly.pdbx_seq_one_letter_code
_entity_poly.pdbx_strand_id
1 'polypeptide(L)'
;RNLSEMIADHEPWEKLHVSEKDTENAVSRTRNNPFMEKLQQGKKVIAVELDPPFDQNAQKLLEGAFRLKKSNVDIITLADSPLARARADSVLLAAKVNSMVDIPVMPHIACRDRNRISMHSTLLGAHINGIRNLMIVTGDPVPSGERGNTKSVFDFNSIRFMEYVKELN
;
A
#
# COMPACT_ATOMS: atom_id res chain seq x y z
N ARG A 1 -11.44 4.31 -29.01
CA ARG A 1 -10.56 3.21 -29.44
C ARG A 1 -11.07 1.93 -28.81
N ASN A 2 -11.20 0.88 -29.61
CA ASN A 2 -11.62 -0.44 -29.17
C ASN A 2 -10.47 -1.12 -28.40
N LEU A 3 -10.76 -1.94 -27.39
CA LEU A 3 -9.77 -2.66 -26.58
C LEU A 3 -8.82 -3.51 -27.44
N SER A 4 -9.34 -4.09 -28.54
CA SER A 4 -8.54 -4.85 -29.52
C SER A 4 -7.53 -3.99 -30.28
N GLU A 5 -7.81 -2.70 -30.54
CA GLU A 5 -6.88 -1.77 -31.18
C GLU A 5 -5.77 -1.32 -30.20
N MET A 6 -6.11 -1.20 -28.91
CA MET A 6 -5.12 -0.88 -27.89
C MET A 6 -4.14 -2.02 -27.62
N ILE A 7 -4.58 -3.27 -27.78
CA ILE A 7 -3.74 -4.47 -27.61
C ILE A 7 -2.82 -4.68 -28.81
N ALA A 8 -3.27 -4.31 -30.02
CA ALA A 8 -2.49 -4.45 -31.26
C ALA A 8 -1.30 -3.47 -31.36
N ASP A 9 -1.36 -2.34 -30.63
CA ASP A 9 -0.29 -1.32 -30.60
C ASP A 9 0.84 -1.64 -29.61
N HIS A 10 0.74 -2.73 -28.83
CA HIS A 10 1.80 -3.15 -27.92
C HIS A 10 2.65 -4.25 -28.53
N GLU A 11 3.97 -4.11 -28.44
CA GLU A 11 4.88 -5.22 -28.76
C GLU A 11 4.49 -6.47 -27.94
N PRO A 12 4.53 -7.68 -28.55
CA PRO A 12 4.22 -8.92 -27.84
C PRO A 12 5.06 -9.00 -26.57
N TRP A 13 4.43 -9.30 -25.43
CA TRP A 13 5.08 -9.46 -24.11
C TRP A 13 6.28 -10.44 -24.14
N GLU A 14 6.31 -11.38 -25.11
CA GLU A 14 7.41 -12.31 -25.36
C GLU A 14 8.73 -11.64 -25.75
N LYS A 15 8.71 -10.35 -26.14
CA LYS A 15 9.91 -9.57 -26.46
C LYS A 15 10.42 -8.72 -25.28
N LEU A 16 9.74 -8.72 -24.13
CA LEU A 16 10.22 -8.07 -22.92
C LEU A 16 11.37 -8.89 -22.32
N HIS A 17 12.58 -8.61 -22.75
CA HIS A 17 13.79 -9.09 -22.09
C HIS A 17 14.01 -8.32 -20.79
N VAL A 18 13.53 -8.86 -19.67
CA VAL A 18 13.92 -8.38 -18.34
C VAL A 18 15.35 -8.79 -18.11
N SER A 19 16.26 -7.84 -17.96
CA SER A 19 17.67 -8.16 -17.72
C SER A 19 17.85 -8.82 -16.35
N GLU A 20 18.85 -9.70 -16.20
CA GLU A 20 19.18 -10.30 -14.89
C GLU A 20 19.44 -9.22 -13.83
N LYS A 21 20.05 -8.09 -14.20
CA LYS A 21 20.24 -6.92 -13.32
C LYS A 21 18.93 -6.30 -12.83
N ASP A 22 17.90 -6.23 -13.69
CA ASP A 22 16.60 -5.68 -13.28
C ASP A 22 15.89 -6.62 -12.32
N THR A 23 16.05 -7.93 -12.53
CA THR A 23 15.53 -8.97 -11.61
C THR A 23 16.27 -8.96 -10.28
N GLU A 24 17.60 -8.89 -10.28
CA GLU A 24 18.41 -8.80 -9.07
C GLU A 24 18.14 -7.52 -8.27
N ASN A 25 18.00 -6.38 -8.94
CA ASN A 25 17.63 -5.11 -8.32
C ASN A 25 16.24 -5.15 -7.71
N ALA A 26 15.27 -5.78 -8.39
CA ALA A 26 13.93 -5.98 -7.86
C ALA A 26 13.96 -6.87 -6.61
N VAL A 27 14.68 -8.01 -6.65
CA VAL A 27 14.85 -8.93 -5.51
C VAL A 27 15.60 -8.26 -4.35
N SER A 28 16.63 -7.46 -4.61
CA SER A 28 17.36 -6.72 -3.58
C SER A 28 16.46 -5.72 -2.86
N ARG A 29 15.67 -4.93 -3.61
CA ARG A 29 14.68 -4.00 -3.02
C ARG A 29 13.64 -4.70 -2.17
N THR A 30 13.31 -5.96 -2.46
CA THR A 30 12.33 -6.72 -1.69
C THR A 30 12.86 -7.25 -0.36
N ARG A 31 14.16 -7.29 -0.13
CA ARG A 31 14.77 -7.84 1.10
C ARG A 31 15.10 -6.81 2.15
N ASN A 32 15.21 -5.53 1.78
CA ASN A 32 15.65 -4.47 2.69
C ASN A 32 14.46 -3.78 3.37
N ASN A 33 14.49 -3.68 4.70
CA ASN A 33 13.51 -2.91 5.48
C ASN A 33 14.22 -1.97 6.45
N PRO A 34 14.71 -0.81 5.96
CA PRO A 34 15.51 0.12 6.76
C PRO A 34 14.76 0.68 7.98
N PHE A 35 13.43 0.77 7.90
CA PHE A 35 12.59 1.16 9.04
C PHE A 35 12.67 0.12 10.17
N MET A 36 12.51 -1.16 9.84
CA MET A 36 12.59 -2.25 10.83
C MET A 36 14.01 -2.39 11.40
N GLU A 37 15.03 -2.27 10.56
CA GLU A 37 16.44 -2.30 11.00
C GLU A 37 16.74 -1.21 12.02
N LYS A 38 16.25 0.01 11.78
CA LYS A 38 16.41 1.13 12.70
C LYS A 38 15.72 0.89 14.04
N LEU A 39 14.51 0.30 14.02
CA LEU A 39 13.77 -0.12 15.23
C LEU A 39 14.52 -1.20 16.01
N GLN A 40 15.03 -2.24 15.33
CA GLN A 40 15.79 -3.32 15.98
C GLN A 40 17.08 -2.83 16.63
N GLN A 41 17.66 -1.74 16.13
CA GLN A 41 18.82 -1.08 16.73
C GLN A 41 18.44 -0.18 17.92
N GLY A 42 17.18 -0.14 18.34
CA GLY A 42 16.69 0.73 19.42
C GLY A 42 16.74 2.23 19.10
N LYS A 43 16.86 2.60 17.84
CA LYS A 43 16.90 4.00 17.40
C LYS A 43 15.48 4.57 17.30
N LYS A 44 15.35 5.88 17.57
CA LYS A 44 14.10 6.60 17.33
C LYS A 44 13.79 6.63 15.84
N VAL A 45 12.53 6.38 15.49
CA VAL A 45 12.00 6.48 14.13
C VAL A 45 10.94 7.56 14.07
N ILE A 46 10.87 8.23 12.94
CA ILE A 46 9.88 9.27 12.64
C ILE A 46 8.96 8.73 11.55
N ALA A 47 7.70 8.49 11.93
CA ALA A 47 6.63 8.13 11.00
C ALA A 47 5.70 9.33 10.81
N VAL A 48 5.36 9.64 9.57
CA VAL A 48 4.44 10.75 9.25
C VAL A 48 3.31 10.24 8.38
N GLU A 49 2.07 10.54 8.78
CA GLU A 49 0.88 10.17 8.03
C GLU A 49 0.60 11.19 6.92
N LEU A 50 0.28 10.68 5.74
CA LEU A 50 -0.31 11.42 4.63
C LEU A 50 -1.67 10.83 4.30
N ASP A 51 -2.63 11.69 4.12
CA ASP A 51 -3.98 11.31 3.72
C ASP A 51 -4.07 11.06 2.22
N PRO A 52 -4.56 9.89 1.77
CA PRO A 52 -4.93 9.67 0.38
C PRO A 52 -5.99 10.68 -0.09
N PRO A 53 -5.96 11.12 -1.36
CA PRO A 53 -6.93 12.07 -1.88
C PRO A 53 -8.34 11.45 -2.00
N PHE A 54 -9.36 12.33 -2.03
CA PHE A 54 -10.74 11.94 -2.33
C PHE A 54 -11.02 11.80 -3.83
N ASP A 55 -10.11 12.31 -4.66
CA ASP A 55 -10.20 12.33 -6.12
C ASP A 55 -9.01 11.56 -6.75
N GLN A 56 -8.91 11.62 -8.05
CA GLN A 56 -7.86 10.96 -8.84
C GLN A 56 -6.52 11.71 -8.86
N ASN A 57 -6.41 12.85 -8.18
CA ASN A 57 -5.20 13.68 -8.21
C ASN A 57 -4.28 13.39 -7.01
N ALA A 58 -3.24 12.60 -7.23
CA ALA A 58 -2.24 12.28 -6.22
C ALA A 58 -1.08 13.29 -6.11
N GLN A 59 -1.09 14.39 -6.87
CA GLN A 59 0.06 15.32 -6.94
C GLN A 59 0.44 15.89 -5.57
N LYS A 60 -0.53 16.38 -4.81
CA LYS A 60 -0.30 16.94 -3.46
C LYS A 60 0.32 15.91 -2.50
N LEU A 61 -0.15 14.65 -2.57
CA LEU A 61 0.39 13.55 -1.77
C LEU A 61 1.85 13.26 -2.15
N LEU A 62 2.17 13.18 -3.45
CA LEU A 62 3.52 12.94 -3.93
C LEU A 62 4.47 14.09 -3.56
N GLU A 63 4.05 15.35 -3.71
CA GLU A 63 4.83 16.51 -3.27
C GLU A 63 5.10 16.45 -1.76
N GLY A 64 4.09 16.09 -0.96
CA GLY A 64 4.24 15.84 0.48
C GLY A 64 5.28 14.77 0.77
N ALA A 65 5.20 13.63 0.09
CA ALA A 65 6.14 12.53 0.25
C ALA A 65 7.59 12.94 -0.09
N PHE A 66 7.81 13.68 -1.17
CA PHE A 66 9.14 14.22 -1.51
C PHE A 66 9.68 15.17 -0.45
N ARG A 67 8.83 16.03 0.13
CA ARG A 67 9.24 16.93 1.22
C ARG A 67 9.62 16.15 2.47
N LEU A 68 8.84 15.12 2.84
CA LEU A 68 9.11 14.28 4.01
C LEU A 68 10.42 13.51 3.84
N LYS A 69 10.70 12.96 2.66
CA LYS A 69 11.99 12.34 2.37
C LYS A 69 13.16 13.31 2.58
N LYS A 70 13.06 14.54 2.10
CA LYS A 70 14.08 15.57 2.31
C LYS A 70 14.25 15.97 3.77
N SER A 71 13.23 15.77 4.60
CA SER A 71 13.25 16.04 6.04
C SER A 71 13.70 14.85 6.88
N ASN A 72 14.27 13.82 6.26
CA ASN A 72 14.76 12.60 6.93
C ASN A 72 13.70 11.85 7.76
N VAL A 73 12.46 11.84 7.28
CA VAL A 73 11.40 10.97 7.81
C VAL A 73 11.75 9.53 7.46
N ASP A 74 11.54 8.61 8.40
CA ASP A 74 11.93 7.21 8.23
C ASP A 74 10.89 6.38 7.49
N ILE A 75 9.61 6.71 7.64
CA ILE A 75 8.51 6.02 6.99
C ILE A 75 7.30 6.94 6.83
N ILE A 76 6.59 6.81 5.71
CA ILE A 76 5.31 7.48 5.49
C ILE A 76 4.19 6.48 5.71
N THR A 77 3.16 6.84 6.49
CA THR A 77 1.95 6.05 6.61
C THR A 77 0.83 6.64 5.74
N LEU A 78 -0.03 5.78 5.21
CA LEU A 78 -1.16 6.17 4.36
C LEU A 78 -2.45 5.60 4.92
N ALA A 79 -3.37 6.47 5.31
CA ALA A 79 -4.65 6.07 5.90
C ALA A 79 -5.55 5.31 4.90
N ASP A 80 -6.30 4.31 5.35
CA ASP A 80 -7.27 3.55 4.55
C ASP A 80 -8.70 4.00 4.85
N SER A 81 -9.20 4.89 4.01
CA SER A 81 -10.60 5.39 4.09
C SER A 81 -11.06 5.74 5.52
N PRO A 82 -10.36 6.66 6.21
CA PRO A 82 -10.68 7.05 7.59
C PRO A 82 -12.10 7.56 7.70
N LEU A 83 -12.72 7.34 8.86
CA LEU A 83 -14.14 7.63 9.12
C LEU A 83 -15.11 6.96 8.14
N ALA A 84 -14.71 5.85 7.55
CA ALA A 84 -15.45 5.12 6.51
C ALA A 84 -15.84 5.99 5.30
N ARG A 85 -15.01 6.98 4.97
CA ARG A 85 -15.16 7.81 3.77
C ARG A 85 -14.19 7.34 2.71
N ALA A 86 -14.70 6.98 1.54
CA ALA A 86 -13.90 6.48 0.44
C ALA A 86 -12.79 7.47 0.04
N ARG A 87 -11.57 6.95 -0.07
CA ARG A 87 -10.40 7.67 -0.57
C ARG A 87 -9.68 6.77 -1.58
N ALA A 88 -8.69 7.31 -2.27
CA ALA A 88 -7.84 6.48 -3.11
C ALA A 88 -7.17 5.36 -2.27
N ASP A 89 -7.04 4.17 -2.85
CA ASP A 89 -6.54 2.97 -2.15
C ASP A 89 -5.14 3.20 -1.57
N SER A 90 -5.00 2.94 -0.28
CA SER A 90 -3.77 3.17 0.48
C SER A 90 -2.59 2.33 -0.02
N VAL A 91 -2.84 1.07 -0.42
CA VAL A 91 -1.80 0.13 -0.88
C VAL A 91 -1.31 0.48 -2.27
N LEU A 92 -2.22 0.83 -3.19
CA LEU A 92 -1.86 1.29 -4.53
C LEU A 92 -1.05 2.59 -4.48
N LEU A 93 -1.46 3.53 -3.62
CA LEU A 93 -0.69 4.77 -3.41
C LEU A 93 0.65 4.51 -2.72
N ALA A 94 0.72 3.58 -1.77
CA ALA A 94 1.97 3.18 -1.14
C ALA A 94 2.96 2.63 -2.17
N ALA A 95 2.51 1.77 -3.07
CA ALA A 95 3.33 1.26 -4.16
C ALA A 95 3.85 2.39 -5.06
N LYS A 96 2.98 3.36 -5.41
CA LYS A 96 3.35 4.53 -6.20
C LYS A 96 4.38 5.41 -5.49
N VAL A 97 4.16 5.74 -4.21
CA VAL A 97 5.12 6.55 -3.42
C VAL A 97 6.44 5.82 -3.27
N ASN A 98 6.42 4.53 -2.93
CA ASN A 98 7.62 3.72 -2.78
C ASN A 98 8.47 3.71 -4.06
N SER A 99 7.83 3.55 -5.23
CA SER A 99 8.53 3.52 -6.51
C SER A 99 9.08 4.88 -6.96
N MET A 100 8.34 5.98 -6.70
CA MET A 100 8.70 7.31 -7.21
C MET A 100 9.57 8.11 -6.25
N VAL A 101 9.37 7.95 -4.94
CA VAL A 101 10.03 8.75 -3.91
C VAL A 101 11.16 7.97 -3.25
N ASP A 102 11.14 6.64 -3.32
CA ASP A 102 12.13 5.76 -2.70
C ASP A 102 12.27 6.04 -1.19
N ILE A 103 11.16 5.94 -0.48
CA ILE A 103 11.05 6.04 0.97
C ILE A 103 10.18 4.88 1.46
N PRO A 104 10.46 4.24 2.60
CA PRO A 104 9.59 3.23 3.17
C PRO A 104 8.17 3.75 3.35
N VAL A 105 7.18 2.95 2.96
CA VAL A 105 5.76 3.29 3.15
C VAL A 105 5.06 2.19 3.91
N MET A 106 4.16 2.56 4.80
CA MET A 106 3.33 1.69 5.61
C MET A 106 1.85 2.04 5.38
N PRO A 107 1.21 1.46 4.35
CA PRO A 107 -0.22 1.66 4.16
C PRO A 107 -1.02 1.03 5.29
N HIS A 108 -2.09 1.69 5.69
CA HIS A 108 -3.10 1.08 6.54
C HIS A 108 -3.95 0.12 5.71
N ILE A 109 -4.40 -0.97 6.33
CA ILE A 109 -5.35 -1.92 5.75
C ILE A 109 -6.51 -2.07 6.75
N ALA A 110 -7.68 -1.57 6.37
CA ALA A 110 -8.89 -1.68 7.18
C ALA A 110 -9.62 -3.01 6.89
N CYS A 111 -9.96 -3.73 7.95
CA CYS A 111 -10.74 -4.96 7.85
C CYS A 111 -12.20 -4.72 7.43
N ARG A 112 -12.69 -3.48 7.59
CA ARG A 112 -14.08 -3.11 7.35
C ARG A 112 -14.60 -3.48 5.96
N ASP A 113 -13.82 -3.24 4.91
CA ASP A 113 -14.30 -3.26 3.53
C ASP A 113 -13.87 -4.51 2.76
N ARG A 114 -13.12 -5.41 3.39
CA ARG A 114 -12.45 -6.52 2.71
C ARG A 114 -12.81 -7.86 3.32
N ASN A 115 -13.08 -8.83 2.46
CA ASN A 115 -13.15 -10.23 2.85
C ASN A 115 -11.74 -10.88 2.84
N ARG A 116 -11.64 -12.13 3.33
CA ARG A 116 -10.39 -12.86 3.42
C ARG A 116 -9.65 -12.97 2.08
N ILE A 117 -10.37 -13.21 0.97
CA ILE A 117 -9.76 -13.35 -0.36
C ILE A 117 -9.14 -12.03 -0.79
N SER A 118 -9.89 -10.92 -0.66
CA SER A 118 -9.40 -9.58 -0.99
C SER A 118 -8.18 -9.20 -0.16
N MET A 119 -8.20 -9.49 1.14
CA MET A 119 -7.06 -9.23 2.03
C MET A 119 -5.81 -10.02 1.61
N HIS A 120 -5.95 -11.31 1.32
CA HIS A 120 -4.84 -12.14 0.86
C HIS A 120 -4.24 -11.60 -0.46
N SER A 121 -5.10 -11.28 -1.43
CA SER A 121 -4.67 -10.69 -2.71
C SER A 121 -3.95 -9.35 -2.51
N THR A 122 -4.46 -8.51 -1.59
CA THR A 122 -3.83 -7.23 -1.25
C THR A 122 -2.43 -7.43 -0.65
N LEU A 123 -2.25 -8.41 0.25
CA LEU A 123 -0.94 -8.74 0.84
C LEU A 123 0.06 -9.19 -0.22
N LEU A 124 -0.35 -10.08 -1.13
CA LEU A 124 0.50 -10.53 -2.25
C LEU A 124 0.89 -9.36 -3.15
N GLY A 125 -0.08 -8.53 -3.55
CA GLY A 125 0.16 -7.34 -4.36
C GLY A 125 1.08 -6.33 -3.67
N ALA A 126 0.88 -6.07 -2.38
CA ALA A 126 1.75 -5.21 -1.59
C ALA A 126 3.19 -5.74 -1.56
N HIS A 127 3.37 -7.05 -1.32
CA HIS A 127 4.67 -7.70 -1.29
C HIS A 127 5.40 -7.58 -2.64
N ILE A 128 4.73 -7.89 -3.74
CA ILE A 128 5.27 -7.79 -5.11
C ILE A 128 5.72 -6.35 -5.41
N ASN A 129 4.99 -5.34 -4.92
CA ASN A 129 5.33 -3.93 -5.12
C ASN A 129 6.33 -3.38 -4.09
N GLY A 130 7.03 -4.23 -3.34
CA GLY A 130 8.08 -3.82 -2.41
C GLY A 130 7.58 -3.22 -1.09
N ILE A 131 6.29 -3.30 -0.79
CA ILE A 131 5.75 -2.88 0.51
C ILE A 131 6.11 -3.94 1.56
N ARG A 132 6.77 -3.51 2.64
CA ARG A 132 7.30 -4.40 3.69
C ARG A 132 6.72 -4.09 5.07
N ASN A 133 6.03 -2.98 5.20
CA ASN A 133 5.43 -2.53 6.44
C ASN A 133 3.94 -2.28 6.21
N LEU A 134 3.10 -2.77 7.09
CA LEU A 134 1.65 -2.61 7.05
C LEU A 134 1.14 -2.19 8.41
N MET A 135 0.17 -1.28 8.44
CA MET A 135 -0.60 -0.98 9.64
C MET A 135 -1.99 -1.60 9.49
N ILE A 136 -2.26 -2.61 10.30
CA ILE A 136 -3.54 -3.31 10.28
C ILE A 136 -4.50 -2.64 11.26
N VAL A 137 -5.64 -2.21 10.75
CA VAL A 137 -6.69 -1.57 11.55
C VAL A 137 -8.02 -2.29 11.36
N THR A 138 -8.84 -2.33 12.40
CA THR A 138 -10.20 -2.88 12.28
C THR A 138 -11.04 -2.04 11.30
N GLY A 139 -10.86 -0.73 11.33
CA GLY A 139 -11.60 0.24 10.53
C GLY A 139 -12.81 0.82 11.26
N ASP A 140 -13.12 2.07 10.96
CA ASP A 140 -14.28 2.76 11.53
C ASP A 140 -15.60 2.16 11.01
N PRO A 141 -16.65 2.12 11.82
CA PRO A 141 -17.95 1.64 11.36
C PRO A 141 -18.54 2.58 10.29
N VAL A 142 -19.26 2.00 9.33
CA VAL A 142 -20.00 2.80 8.33
C VAL A 142 -21.00 3.71 9.05
N PRO A 143 -21.04 5.03 8.75
CA PRO A 143 -21.97 5.96 9.35
C PRO A 143 -23.42 5.51 9.17
N SER A 144 -24.29 5.79 10.16
CA SER A 144 -25.67 5.30 10.17
C SER A 144 -26.48 5.73 8.94
N GLY A 145 -26.24 6.93 8.41
CA GLY A 145 -26.90 7.44 7.20
C GLY A 145 -26.51 6.74 5.90
N GLU A 146 -25.38 6.03 5.89
CA GLU A 146 -24.86 5.35 4.69
C GLU A 146 -25.03 3.82 4.72
N ARG A 147 -25.51 3.27 5.84
CA ARG A 147 -25.67 1.81 6.03
C ARG A 147 -26.65 1.16 5.06
N GLY A 148 -27.55 1.93 4.47
CA GLY A 148 -28.47 1.43 3.42
C GLY A 148 -27.77 1.10 2.12
N ASN A 149 -26.67 1.78 1.80
CA ASN A 149 -25.94 1.69 0.55
C ASN A 149 -24.60 0.93 0.68
N THR A 150 -24.05 0.85 1.89
CA THR A 150 -22.76 0.23 2.14
C THR A 150 -22.84 -0.78 3.28
N LYS A 151 -22.41 -2.01 3.00
CA LYS A 151 -22.31 -3.08 4.01
C LYS A 151 -20.86 -3.28 4.39
N SER A 152 -20.59 -3.30 5.69
CA SER A 152 -19.29 -3.71 6.21
C SER A 152 -19.11 -5.23 6.06
N VAL A 153 -17.91 -5.68 5.79
CA VAL A 153 -17.55 -7.09 5.60
C VAL A 153 -17.04 -7.69 6.91
N PHE A 154 -15.95 -7.13 7.46
CA PHE A 154 -15.36 -7.55 8.74
C PHE A 154 -15.13 -9.06 8.88
N ASP A 155 -14.65 -9.76 7.84
CA ASP A 155 -14.21 -11.16 7.98
C ASP A 155 -13.12 -11.33 9.05
N PHE A 156 -12.34 -10.26 9.24
CA PHE A 156 -11.35 -10.14 10.30
C PHE A 156 -11.58 -8.86 11.14
N ASN A 157 -11.10 -8.89 12.36
CA ASN A 157 -10.66 -7.69 13.08
C ASN A 157 -9.13 -7.57 12.98
N SER A 158 -8.56 -6.49 13.49
CA SER A 158 -7.11 -6.24 13.39
C SER A 158 -6.27 -7.36 14.01
N ILE A 159 -6.69 -7.94 15.15
CA ILE A 159 -5.96 -9.00 15.85
C ILE A 159 -5.92 -10.27 15.00
N ARG A 160 -7.09 -10.76 14.56
CA ARG A 160 -7.18 -11.95 13.72
C ARG A 160 -6.46 -11.80 12.38
N PHE A 161 -6.47 -10.59 11.82
CA PHE A 161 -5.76 -10.34 10.58
C PHE A 161 -4.25 -10.33 10.79
N MET A 162 -3.74 -9.79 11.90
CA MET A 162 -2.31 -9.91 12.26
C MET A 162 -1.89 -11.36 12.46
N GLU A 163 -2.70 -12.20 13.13
CA GLU A 163 -2.46 -13.64 13.26
C GLU A 163 -2.36 -14.30 11.89
N TYR A 164 -3.33 -14.02 11.00
CA TYR A 164 -3.31 -14.54 9.64
C TYR A 164 -2.07 -14.11 8.84
N VAL A 165 -1.66 -12.85 8.93
CA VAL A 165 -0.41 -12.39 8.28
C VAL A 165 0.82 -13.10 8.83
N LYS A 166 0.84 -13.39 10.14
CA LYS A 166 1.93 -14.15 10.77
C LYS A 166 2.00 -15.60 10.26
N GLU A 167 0.87 -16.23 9.99
CA GLU A 167 0.81 -17.58 9.41
C GLU A 167 1.32 -17.65 7.97
N LEU A 168 1.29 -16.52 7.24
CA LEU A 168 1.76 -16.43 5.85
C LEU A 168 3.28 -16.22 5.72
N ASN A 169 3.95 -15.82 6.80
CA ASN A 169 5.40 -15.57 6.87
C ASN A 169 6.14 -16.77 7.44
#